data_7aecef772649d72192204064d2eb700b
#
_entry.id   7aecef772649d72192204064d2eb700b
#
_cell.length_a   1.000
_cell.length_b   1.000
_cell.length_c   1.000
_cell.angle_alpha   90.00
_cell.angle_beta   90.00
_cell.angle_gamma   90.00
#
_symmetry.space_group_name_H-M   'P 1'
#
loop_
_entity.id
_entity.type
_entity.pdbx_description
1 polymer ?
#
loop_
_entity_poly.entity_id
_entity_poly.type
_entity_poly.pdbx_seq_one_letter_code
_entity_poly.pdbx_strand_id
1 'polypeptide(L)'
;MTKEQKNLIIGTLVALAVFGTVAFFVVKAIINKVGDAAPKIGVTTTVSYAQTPIIIKSMRHIGQWEFMTITDEEVVERSRKNLILSDDKLVRIYYGTLRLGIDLEKLREDAISTQGDSISMVLPPVQLLDDDFIDEALTKTFYESGEWDAKIQKEMYDEAKSIMIRYAMNVENQEQTRQLAETQMRQLLQGLGFRHITISFESR
;
A
#
# COMPACT_ATOMS: atom_id res chain seq x y z
N MET A 1 32.84 -6.09 15.61
CA MET A 1 32.11 -6.92 14.65
C MET A 1 32.58 -8.35 14.78
N THR A 2 31.72 -9.24 15.24
CA THR A 2 32.07 -10.64 15.53
C THR A 2 32.23 -11.41 14.20
N LYS A 3 33.00 -12.53 14.25
CA LYS A 3 33.25 -13.37 13.07
C LYS A 3 31.97 -13.91 12.42
N GLU A 4 30.93 -14.12 13.22
CA GLU A 4 29.59 -14.52 12.77
C GLU A 4 28.87 -13.42 11.99
N GLN A 5 28.94 -12.17 12.43
CA GLN A 5 28.36 -11.03 11.70
C GLN A 5 29.02 -10.80 10.34
N LYS A 6 30.34 -11.01 10.23
CA LYS A 6 31.04 -10.97 8.95
C LYS A 6 30.57 -12.06 8.01
N ASN A 7 30.40 -13.28 8.49
CA ASN A 7 29.95 -14.41 7.67
C ASN A 7 28.51 -14.24 7.21
N LEU A 8 27.64 -13.65 8.04
CA LEU A 8 26.25 -13.33 7.68
C LEU A 8 26.19 -12.27 6.58
N ILE A 9 27.00 -11.20 6.68
CA ILE A 9 27.06 -10.13 5.67
C ILE A 9 27.63 -10.66 4.35
N ILE A 10 28.67 -11.48 4.40
CA ILE A 10 29.25 -12.09 3.20
C ILE A 10 28.24 -13.05 2.55
N GLY A 11 27.51 -13.84 3.33
CA GLY A 11 26.48 -14.75 2.84
C GLY A 11 25.32 -14.01 2.14
N THR A 12 24.85 -12.90 2.72
CA THR A 12 23.80 -12.07 2.11
C THR A 12 24.26 -11.37 0.83
N LEU A 13 25.50 -10.87 0.80
CA LEU A 13 26.08 -10.28 -0.42
C LEU A 13 26.25 -11.28 -1.55
N VAL A 14 26.70 -12.50 -1.24
CA VAL A 14 26.82 -13.58 -2.22
C VAL A 14 25.46 -14.01 -2.74
N ALA A 15 24.45 -14.14 -1.87
CA ALA A 15 23.09 -14.48 -2.29
C ALA A 15 22.47 -13.41 -3.21
N LEU A 16 22.67 -12.12 -2.91
CA LEU A 16 22.24 -11.00 -3.76
C LEU A 16 22.96 -10.98 -5.11
N ALA A 17 24.26 -11.28 -5.13
CA ALA A 17 25.03 -11.36 -6.38
C ALA A 17 24.55 -12.53 -7.26
N VAL A 18 24.29 -13.68 -6.67
CA VAL A 18 23.76 -14.86 -7.39
C VAL A 18 22.37 -14.59 -7.93
N PHE A 19 21.50 -13.96 -7.13
CA PHE A 19 20.14 -13.60 -7.57
C PHE A 19 20.16 -12.58 -8.73
N GLY A 20 21.03 -11.57 -8.64
CA GLY A 20 21.22 -10.56 -9.69
C GLY A 20 21.75 -11.19 -11.01
N THR A 21 22.69 -12.13 -10.93
CA THR A 21 23.22 -12.81 -12.13
C THR A 21 22.17 -13.72 -12.78
N VAL A 22 21.40 -14.47 -11.99
CA VAL A 22 20.31 -15.31 -12.51
C VAL A 22 19.24 -14.46 -13.18
N ALA A 23 18.80 -13.37 -12.55
CA ALA A 23 17.84 -12.45 -13.13
C ALA A 23 18.35 -11.84 -14.44
N PHE A 24 19.62 -11.43 -14.50
CA PHE A 24 20.24 -10.91 -15.72
C PHE A 24 20.26 -11.94 -16.87
N PHE A 25 20.58 -13.19 -16.59
CA PHE A 25 20.59 -14.25 -17.60
C PHE A 25 19.19 -14.62 -18.07
N VAL A 26 18.19 -14.62 -17.19
CA VAL A 26 16.79 -14.85 -17.55
C VAL A 26 16.26 -13.73 -18.45
N VAL A 27 16.52 -12.48 -18.10
CA VAL A 27 16.13 -11.33 -18.93
C VAL A 27 16.83 -11.35 -20.29
N LYS A 28 18.13 -11.67 -20.32
CA LYS A 28 18.91 -11.79 -21.56
C LYS A 28 18.42 -12.96 -22.44
N ALA A 29 18.03 -14.07 -21.84
CA ALA A 29 17.47 -15.22 -22.57
C ALA A 29 16.10 -14.91 -23.17
N ILE A 30 15.26 -14.12 -22.47
CA ILE A 30 13.97 -13.66 -22.97
C ILE A 30 14.17 -12.67 -24.14
N ILE A 31 15.08 -11.71 -24.00
CA ILE A 31 15.39 -10.73 -25.05
C ILE A 31 15.95 -11.41 -26.30
N ASN A 32 16.84 -12.38 -26.16
CA ASN A 32 17.41 -13.11 -27.30
C ASN A 32 16.37 -14.01 -28.00
N LYS A 33 15.42 -14.61 -27.28
CA LYS A 33 14.33 -15.38 -27.89
C LYS A 33 13.31 -14.52 -28.64
N VAL A 34 13.13 -13.27 -28.20
CA VAL A 34 12.25 -12.31 -28.88
C VAL A 34 12.93 -11.70 -30.12
N GLY A 35 14.27 -11.60 -30.11
CA GLY A 35 15.05 -11.02 -31.22
C GLY A 35 15.15 -11.90 -32.47
N ASP A 36 15.09 -13.23 -32.34
CA ASP A 36 15.29 -14.16 -33.47
C ASP A 36 13.99 -14.57 -34.20
N ALA A 37 12.83 -14.11 -33.75
CA ALA A 37 11.54 -14.47 -34.34
C ALA A 37 10.88 -13.35 -35.18
N ALA A 38 11.64 -12.36 -35.64
CA ALA A 38 11.06 -11.28 -36.48
C ALA A 38 11.21 -11.63 -37.97
N PRO A 39 10.16 -12.03 -38.66
CA PRO A 39 10.20 -12.03 -40.11
C PRO A 39 10.24 -10.57 -40.59
N LYS A 40 11.26 -10.22 -41.37
CA LYS A 40 11.37 -8.94 -42.09
C LYS A 40 10.31 -8.92 -43.20
N ILE A 41 9.09 -8.61 -42.86
CA ILE A 41 8.06 -8.22 -43.81
C ILE A 41 7.66 -6.80 -43.44
N GLY A 42 7.96 -5.83 -44.33
CA GLY A 42 7.55 -4.45 -44.20
C GLY A 42 6.03 -4.31 -44.26
N VAL A 43 5.40 -4.57 -43.15
CA VAL A 43 4.00 -4.18 -42.91
C VAL A 43 4.04 -3.35 -41.63
N THR A 44 3.77 -2.05 -41.78
CA THR A 44 3.48 -1.17 -40.65
C THR A 44 2.19 -1.67 -40.01
N THR A 45 2.30 -2.72 -39.21
CA THR A 45 1.16 -3.17 -38.42
C THR A 45 1.18 -2.34 -37.14
N THR A 46 0.31 -1.36 -37.09
CA THR A 46 -0.08 -0.68 -35.86
C THR A 46 -0.71 -1.73 -34.93
N VAL A 47 0.12 -2.45 -34.17
CA VAL A 47 -0.35 -3.38 -33.12
C VAL A 47 -0.65 -2.53 -31.88
N SER A 48 -1.82 -1.91 -31.86
CA SER A 48 -2.21 -0.95 -30.82
C SER A 48 -3.33 -1.41 -29.88
N TYR A 49 -3.90 -2.62 -29.99
CA TYR A 49 -5.14 -2.91 -29.27
C TYR A 49 -5.13 -4.10 -28.32
N ALA A 50 -4.04 -4.87 -28.21
CA ALA A 50 -4.01 -6.06 -27.35
C ALA A 50 -3.30 -5.89 -26.01
N GLN A 51 -2.60 -4.78 -25.77
CA GLN A 51 -1.80 -4.61 -24.54
C GLN A 51 -2.61 -4.13 -23.34
N THR A 52 -3.62 -3.29 -23.57
CA THR A 52 -4.41 -2.69 -22.48
C THR A 52 -5.07 -3.72 -21.55
N PRO A 53 -5.75 -4.78 -22.05
CA PRO A 53 -6.35 -5.79 -21.17
C PRO A 53 -5.31 -6.59 -20.35
N ILE A 54 -4.13 -6.82 -20.93
CA ILE A 54 -3.04 -7.52 -20.25
C ILE A 54 -2.48 -6.66 -19.11
N ILE A 55 -2.28 -5.38 -19.35
CA ILE A 55 -1.80 -4.44 -18.34
C ILE A 55 -2.79 -4.35 -17.19
N ILE A 56 -4.09 -4.18 -17.47
CA ILE A 56 -5.14 -4.14 -16.44
C ILE A 56 -5.15 -5.41 -15.61
N LYS A 57 -5.12 -6.58 -16.25
CA LYS A 57 -5.10 -7.86 -15.56
C LYS A 57 -3.86 -8.01 -14.68
N SER A 58 -2.70 -7.61 -15.17
CA SER A 58 -1.44 -7.68 -14.41
C SER A 58 -1.47 -6.74 -13.21
N MET A 59 -2.02 -5.54 -13.35
CA MET A 59 -2.16 -4.59 -12.25
C MET A 59 -3.14 -5.07 -11.19
N ARG A 60 -4.28 -5.62 -11.58
CA ARG A 60 -5.22 -6.24 -10.63
C ARG A 60 -4.59 -7.39 -9.84
N HIS A 61 -3.64 -8.11 -10.42
CA HIS A 61 -2.90 -9.18 -9.73
C HIS A 61 -1.93 -8.67 -8.67
N ILE A 62 -1.53 -7.39 -8.71
CA ILE A 62 -0.75 -6.76 -7.64
C ILE A 62 -1.61 -6.65 -6.38
N GLY A 63 -2.94 -6.50 -6.54
CA GLY A 63 -3.86 -6.33 -5.43
C GLY A 63 -3.73 -4.95 -4.80
N GLN A 64 -3.52 -4.92 -3.50
CA GLN A 64 -3.33 -3.68 -2.75
C GLN A 64 -1.88 -3.19 -2.87
N TRP A 65 -1.71 -1.91 -3.14
CA TRP A 65 -0.40 -1.26 -3.18
C TRP A 65 -0.33 -0.18 -2.10
N GLU A 66 0.50 -0.43 -1.11
CA GLU A 66 0.75 0.49 0.01
C GLU A 66 1.77 1.55 -0.39
N PHE A 67 1.50 2.80 -0.02
CA PHE A 67 2.39 3.94 -0.27
C PHE A 67 2.76 4.70 1.00
N MET A 68 1.96 4.61 2.05
CA MET A 68 2.22 5.29 3.31
C MET A 68 1.75 4.44 4.49
N THR A 69 2.57 4.40 5.53
CA THR A 69 2.25 3.78 6.82
C THR A 69 2.27 4.86 7.90
N ILE A 70 1.25 4.88 8.73
CA ILE A 70 1.10 5.81 9.86
C ILE A 70 0.93 4.99 11.12
N THR A 71 1.88 5.12 12.06
CA THR A 71 1.74 4.55 13.40
C THR A 71 1.17 5.64 14.30
N ASP A 72 0.12 5.29 15.05
CA ASP A 72 -0.61 6.22 15.90
C ASP A 72 -0.89 5.59 17.27
N GLU A 73 -0.98 6.45 18.28
CA GLU A 73 -1.31 6.10 19.66
C GLU A 73 -2.46 6.99 20.12
N GLU A 74 -3.59 6.37 20.49
CA GLU A 74 -4.77 7.09 20.91
C GLU A 74 -5.13 6.76 22.35
N VAL A 75 -5.36 7.79 23.15
CA VAL A 75 -5.75 7.69 24.57
C VAL A 75 -7.23 8.03 24.70
N VAL A 76 -8.01 7.04 25.10
CA VAL A 76 -9.44 7.21 25.32
C VAL A 76 -9.77 7.11 26.79
N GLU A 77 -10.57 8.05 27.28
CA GLU A 77 -11.00 8.13 28.67
C GLU A 77 -12.52 8.01 28.78
N ARG A 78 -12.96 7.30 29.82
CA ARG A 78 -14.36 7.27 30.29
C ARG A 78 -14.41 7.57 31.76
N SER A 79 -15.39 8.36 32.17
CA SER A 79 -15.67 8.64 33.55
C SER A 79 -17.16 8.47 33.87
N ARG A 80 -17.45 7.98 35.05
CA ARG A 80 -18.80 7.78 35.57
C ARG A 80 -18.90 8.41 36.94
N LYS A 81 -19.80 9.39 37.08
CA LYS A 81 -20.04 10.09 38.35
C LYS A 81 -20.71 9.18 39.36
N ASN A 82 -20.15 9.13 40.56
CA ASN A 82 -20.76 8.50 41.72
C ASN A 82 -21.24 9.58 42.69
N LEU A 83 -22.46 9.44 43.21
CA LEU A 83 -23.06 10.44 44.13
C LEU A 83 -22.47 10.45 45.52
N ILE A 84 -21.81 9.36 45.93
CA ILE A 84 -21.36 9.15 47.35
C ILE A 84 -19.86 8.83 47.42
N LEU A 85 -19.26 8.33 46.36
CA LEU A 85 -17.86 7.93 46.24
C LEU A 85 -17.15 8.77 45.17
N SER A 86 -15.83 8.63 45.09
CA SER A 86 -15.06 9.20 43.99
C SER A 86 -15.57 8.67 42.65
N ASP A 87 -15.48 9.51 41.62
CA ASP A 87 -15.88 9.13 40.26
C ASP A 87 -15.05 7.94 39.79
N ASP A 88 -15.73 6.98 39.12
CA ASP A 88 -15.03 5.90 38.42
C ASP A 88 -14.42 6.45 37.13
N LYS A 89 -13.22 5.95 36.81
CA LYS A 89 -12.49 6.37 35.63
C LYS A 89 -11.78 5.18 34.98
N LEU A 90 -11.88 5.09 33.65
CA LEU A 90 -11.14 4.15 32.82
C LEU A 90 -10.36 4.93 31.75
N VAL A 91 -9.05 4.69 31.66
CA VAL A 91 -8.17 5.23 30.63
C VAL A 91 -7.46 4.09 29.94
N ARG A 92 -7.63 4.02 28.61
CA ARG A 92 -6.98 3.00 27.78
C ARG A 92 -6.15 3.66 26.69
N ILE A 93 -5.03 3.04 26.37
CA ILE A 93 -4.13 3.46 25.30
C ILE A 93 -4.20 2.40 24.21
N TYR A 94 -4.54 2.83 23.00
CA TYR A 94 -4.63 2.00 21.81
C TYR A 94 -3.48 2.33 20.87
N TYR A 95 -2.86 1.31 20.30
CA TYR A 95 -1.79 1.46 19.32
C TYR A 95 -2.26 0.91 17.99
N GLY A 96 -2.02 1.65 16.92
CA GLY A 96 -2.45 1.26 15.58
C GLY A 96 -1.39 1.55 14.53
N THR A 97 -1.39 0.73 13.47
CA THR A 97 -0.57 0.93 12.27
C THR A 97 -1.48 0.95 11.05
N LEU A 98 -1.76 2.14 10.54
CA LEU A 98 -2.67 2.37 9.43
C LEU A 98 -1.87 2.42 8.13
N ARG A 99 -2.30 1.63 7.13
CA ARG A 99 -1.68 1.56 5.81
C ARG A 99 -2.56 2.23 4.78
N LEU A 100 -2.03 3.28 4.13
CA LEU A 100 -2.71 4.02 3.09
C LEU A 100 -2.16 3.62 1.73
N GLY A 101 -3.04 3.41 0.78
CA GLY A 101 -2.66 2.97 -0.55
C GLY A 101 -3.82 2.95 -1.52
N ILE A 102 -3.65 2.17 -2.58
CA ILE A 102 -4.60 1.96 -3.65
C ILE A 102 -4.92 0.48 -3.76
N ASP A 103 -6.19 0.17 -3.91
CA ASP A 103 -6.65 -1.18 -4.20
C ASP A 103 -6.79 -1.36 -5.72
N LEU A 104 -5.78 -1.94 -6.35
CA LEU A 104 -5.75 -2.16 -7.79
C LEU A 104 -6.70 -3.27 -8.25
N GLU A 105 -7.25 -4.09 -7.36
CA GLU A 105 -8.32 -5.03 -7.72
C GLU A 105 -9.58 -4.29 -8.19
N LYS A 106 -9.78 -3.07 -7.66
CA LYS A 106 -10.89 -2.17 -8.04
C LYS A 106 -10.64 -1.40 -9.34
N LEU A 107 -9.49 -1.59 -9.99
CA LEU A 107 -9.18 -0.92 -11.25
C LEU A 107 -10.24 -1.29 -12.31
N ARG A 108 -10.87 -0.28 -12.91
CA ARG A 108 -11.90 -0.45 -13.94
C ARG A 108 -11.29 -0.97 -15.24
N GLU A 109 -12.10 -1.60 -16.08
CA GLU A 109 -11.64 -2.14 -17.37
C GLU A 109 -11.31 -1.03 -18.39
N ASP A 110 -11.96 0.13 -18.24
CA ASP A 110 -11.73 1.33 -19.05
C ASP A 110 -10.70 2.31 -18.44
N ALA A 111 -10.11 1.94 -17.28
CA ALA A 111 -9.19 2.81 -16.55
C ALA A 111 -7.86 3.06 -17.26
N ILE A 112 -7.51 2.25 -18.25
CA ILE A 112 -6.25 2.34 -18.99
C ILE A 112 -6.53 2.45 -20.48
N SER A 113 -5.88 3.44 -21.11
CA SER A 113 -5.87 3.62 -22.56
C SER A 113 -4.43 3.75 -23.05
N THR A 114 -4.07 3.01 -24.09
CA THR A 114 -2.72 3.02 -24.67
C THR A 114 -2.78 3.40 -26.14
N GLN A 115 -1.83 4.24 -26.59
CA GLN A 115 -1.66 4.61 -27.99
C GLN A 115 -0.15 4.76 -28.30
N GLY A 116 0.43 3.78 -28.96
CA GLY A 116 1.87 3.74 -29.21
C GLY A 116 2.68 3.71 -27.91
N ASP A 117 3.50 4.72 -27.69
CA ASP A 117 4.31 4.92 -26.45
C ASP A 117 3.63 5.80 -25.40
N SER A 118 2.36 6.11 -25.60
CA SER A 118 1.53 6.90 -24.70
C SER A 118 0.59 6.01 -23.90
N ILE A 119 0.42 6.31 -22.61
CA ILE A 119 -0.54 5.65 -21.73
C ILE A 119 -1.27 6.69 -20.88
N SER A 120 -2.57 6.54 -20.78
CA SER A 120 -3.43 7.27 -19.85
C SER A 120 -4.06 6.28 -18.88
N MET A 121 -4.01 6.61 -17.57
CA MET A 121 -4.50 5.75 -16.51
C MET A 121 -5.30 6.54 -15.47
N VAL A 122 -6.43 5.95 -15.06
CA VAL A 122 -7.26 6.45 -13.96
C VAL A 122 -7.17 5.45 -12.81
N LEU A 123 -6.49 5.83 -11.74
CA LEU A 123 -6.29 4.99 -10.56
C LEU A 123 -7.50 5.07 -9.61
N PRO A 124 -7.79 4.01 -8.86
CA PRO A 124 -8.73 4.07 -7.75
C PRO A 124 -8.31 5.13 -6.72
N PRO A 125 -9.23 5.64 -5.89
CA PRO A 125 -8.89 6.62 -4.88
C PRO A 125 -7.99 6.01 -3.80
N VAL A 126 -7.18 6.86 -3.16
CA VAL A 126 -6.43 6.48 -1.96
C VAL A 126 -7.40 6.08 -0.86
N GLN A 127 -7.14 4.97 -0.22
CA GLN A 127 -7.95 4.41 0.86
C GLN A 127 -7.07 3.82 1.97
N LEU A 128 -7.68 3.57 3.13
CA LEU A 128 -7.14 2.70 4.14
C LEU A 128 -7.20 1.26 3.62
N LEU A 129 -6.09 0.52 3.72
CA LEU A 129 -5.99 -0.84 3.17
C LEU A 129 -6.47 -1.91 4.15
N ASP A 130 -6.37 -1.65 5.47
CA ASP A 130 -6.81 -2.56 6.51
C ASP A 130 -7.84 -1.92 7.41
N ASP A 131 -8.87 -2.67 7.75
CA ASP A 131 -9.85 -2.28 8.77
C ASP A 131 -9.42 -2.68 10.19
N ASP A 132 -8.53 -3.66 10.31
CA ASP A 132 -8.04 -4.20 11.59
C ASP A 132 -6.58 -3.78 11.81
N PHE A 133 -6.40 -2.50 12.12
CA PHE A 133 -5.09 -1.86 12.26
C PHE A 133 -4.70 -1.59 13.73
N ILE A 134 -5.62 -1.76 14.68
CA ILE A 134 -5.33 -1.62 16.12
C ILE A 134 -4.72 -2.91 16.63
N ASP A 135 -3.54 -2.82 17.23
CA ASP A 135 -2.88 -3.94 17.88
C ASP A 135 -3.48 -4.16 19.29
N GLU A 136 -4.36 -5.15 19.41
CA GLU A 136 -4.98 -5.49 20.67
C GLU A 136 -3.97 -5.98 21.72
N ALA A 137 -2.88 -6.61 21.30
CA ALA A 137 -1.85 -7.09 22.20
C ALA A 137 -1.02 -5.95 22.83
N LEU A 138 -0.93 -4.81 22.14
CA LEU A 138 -0.29 -3.60 22.65
C LEU A 138 -1.25 -2.69 23.41
N THR A 139 -2.57 -2.87 23.25
CA THR A 139 -3.59 -2.07 23.96
C THR A 139 -3.44 -2.22 25.47
N LYS A 140 -3.35 -1.11 26.18
CA LYS A 140 -3.09 -1.07 27.63
C LYS A 140 -4.17 -0.32 28.38
N THR A 141 -4.56 -0.87 29.54
CA THR A 141 -5.27 -0.09 30.55
C THR A 141 -4.24 0.74 31.32
N PHE A 142 -4.29 2.06 31.16
CA PHE A 142 -3.39 2.98 31.86
C PHE A 142 -3.88 3.26 33.27
N TYR A 143 -5.19 3.42 33.44
CA TYR A 143 -5.84 3.63 34.71
C TYR A 143 -7.25 3.03 34.72
N GLU A 144 -7.63 2.42 35.82
CA GLU A 144 -8.96 1.85 36.02
C GLU A 144 -9.39 1.97 37.45
N SER A 145 -10.59 2.51 37.69
CA SER A 145 -11.32 2.45 38.94
C SER A 145 -12.78 2.13 38.68
N GLY A 146 -13.41 1.38 39.57
CA GLY A 146 -14.75 0.84 39.34
C GLY A 146 -14.79 -0.36 38.42
N GLU A 147 -16.01 -0.80 38.06
CA GLU A 147 -16.24 -1.92 37.15
C GLU A 147 -16.74 -1.43 35.79
N TRP A 148 -16.15 -1.91 34.70
CA TRP A 148 -16.45 -1.51 33.33
C TRP A 148 -16.84 -2.71 32.50
N ASP A 149 -18.03 -2.65 31.93
CA ASP A 149 -18.56 -3.74 31.09
C ASP A 149 -17.90 -3.77 29.70
N ALA A 150 -18.04 -4.92 29.03
CA ALA A 150 -17.49 -5.11 27.70
C ALA A 150 -18.07 -4.13 26.66
N LYS A 151 -19.28 -3.61 26.89
CA LYS A 151 -19.90 -2.63 26.00
C LYS A 151 -19.14 -1.30 26.01
N ILE A 152 -18.81 -0.79 27.20
CA ILE A 152 -18.04 0.44 27.36
C ILE A 152 -16.63 0.26 26.75
N GLN A 153 -15.99 -0.88 26.98
CA GLN A 153 -14.68 -1.16 26.41
C GLN A 153 -14.72 -1.18 24.89
N LYS A 154 -15.78 -1.77 24.30
CA LYS A 154 -16.00 -1.73 22.85
C LYS A 154 -16.25 -0.33 22.32
N GLU A 155 -17.05 0.48 23.01
CA GLU A 155 -17.30 1.88 22.64
C GLU A 155 -15.99 2.70 22.64
N MET A 156 -15.11 2.47 23.62
CA MET A 156 -13.78 3.09 23.68
C MET A 156 -12.88 2.66 22.51
N TYR A 157 -12.91 1.38 22.17
CA TYR A 157 -12.19 0.86 21.00
C TYR A 157 -12.68 1.49 19.71
N ASP A 158 -14.00 1.53 19.49
CA ASP A 158 -14.62 2.11 18.29
C ASP A 158 -14.32 3.62 18.18
N GLU A 159 -14.25 4.32 19.31
CA GLU A 159 -13.85 5.73 19.37
C GLU A 159 -12.38 5.92 18.99
N ALA A 160 -11.46 5.16 19.60
CA ALA A 160 -10.04 5.20 19.24
C ALA A 160 -9.84 4.93 17.75
N LYS A 161 -10.48 3.88 17.24
CA LYS A 161 -10.46 3.52 15.82
C LYS A 161 -10.91 4.68 14.92
N SER A 162 -12.01 5.33 15.28
CA SER A 162 -12.55 6.46 14.52
C SER A 162 -11.61 7.67 14.52
N ILE A 163 -10.96 7.96 15.66
CA ILE A 163 -10.01 9.07 15.78
C ILE A 163 -8.77 8.80 14.92
N MET A 164 -8.18 7.60 15.03
CA MET A 164 -7.02 7.18 14.26
C MET A 164 -7.28 7.23 12.75
N ILE A 165 -8.45 6.74 12.28
CA ILE A 165 -8.84 6.82 10.86
C ILE A 165 -8.91 8.28 10.41
N ARG A 166 -9.54 9.14 11.18
CA ARG A 166 -9.67 10.56 10.85
C ARG A 166 -8.33 11.27 10.80
N TYR A 167 -7.41 10.91 11.70
CA TYR A 167 -6.04 11.41 11.72
C TYR A 167 -5.26 10.92 10.49
N ALA A 168 -5.27 9.62 10.22
CA ALA A 168 -4.55 9.04 9.10
C ALA A 168 -5.10 9.47 7.74
N MET A 169 -6.42 9.56 7.61
CA MET A 169 -7.10 9.93 6.35
C MET A 169 -7.37 11.43 6.24
N ASN A 170 -6.54 12.28 6.85
CA ASN A 170 -6.62 13.73 6.64
C ASN A 170 -6.23 14.11 5.20
N VAL A 171 -6.55 15.32 4.79
CA VAL A 171 -6.32 15.79 3.40
C VAL A 171 -4.84 15.75 3.02
N GLU A 172 -3.96 16.09 3.95
CA GLU A 172 -2.51 16.13 3.70
C GLU A 172 -1.95 14.73 3.45
N ASN A 173 -2.26 13.76 4.31
CA ASN A 173 -1.80 12.37 4.17
C ASN A 173 -2.34 11.73 2.89
N GLN A 174 -3.61 12.00 2.55
CA GLN A 174 -4.21 11.53 1.29
C GLN A 174 -3.48 12.10 0.08
N GLU A 175 -3.16 13.39 0.08
CA GLU A 175 -2.46 14.03 -1.03
C GLU A 175 -1.01 13.55 -1.14
N GLN A 176 -0.30 13.40 -0.04
CA GLN A 176 1.06 12.83 -0.03
C GLN A 176 1.05 11.38 -0.56
N THR A 177 0.11 10.55 -0.10
CA THR A 177 -0.06 9.18 -0.58
C THR A 177 -0.34 9.14 -2.08
N ARG A 178 -1.16 10.07 -2.58
CA ARG A 178 -1.49 10.23 -3.99
C ARG A 178 -0.27 10.57 -4.84
N GLN A 179 0.57 11.50 -4.38
CA GLN A 179 1.80 11.90 -5.05
C GLN A 179 2.83 10.76 -5.10
N LEU A 180 2.95 10.00 -4.00
CA LEU A 180 3.80 8.81 -3.95
C LEU A 180 3.30 7.75 -4.94
N ALA A 181 1.99 7.48 -4.96
CA ALA A 181 1.36 6.54 -5.88
C ALA A 181 1.59 6.96 -7.34
N GLU A 182 1.36 8.23 -7.69
CA GLU A 182 1.62 8.74 -9.03
C GLU A 182 3.08 8.57 -9.43
N THR A 183 4.00 8.92 -8.54
CA THR A 183 5.44 8.83 -8.79
C THR A 183 5.88 7.39 -9.06
N GLN A 184 5.49 6.45 -8.19
CA GLN A 184 5.86 5.05 -8.34
C GLN A 184 5.20 4.40 -9.55
N MET A 185 3.92 4.72 -9.80
CA MET A 185 3.22 4.24 -10.99
C MET A 185 3.86 4.76 -12.26
N ARG A 186 4.25 6.02 -12.31
CA ARG A 186 4.95 6.62 -13.44
C ARG A 186 6.29 5.93 -13.70
N GLN A 187 7.07 5.65 -12.66
CA GLN A 187 8.32 4.91 -12.77
C GLN A 187 8.11 3.49 -13.31
N LEU A 188 7.09 2.79 -12.83
CA LEU A 188 6.71 1.48 -13.33
C LEU A 188 6.38 1.52 -14.82
N LEU A 189 5.54 2.48 -15.25
CA LEU A 189 5.13 2.62 -16.65
C LEU A 189 6.29 3.03 -17.57
N GLN A 190 7.20 3.87 -17.08
CA GLN A 190 8.45 4.19 -17.79
C GLN A 190 9.32 2.95 -17.98
N GLY A 191 9.44 2.11 -16.94
CA GLY A 191 10.14 0.82 -17.02
C GLY A 191 9.52 -0.15 -18.04
N LEU A 192 8.22 -0.03 -18.30
CA LEU A 192 7.51 -0.78 -19.34
C LEU A 192 7.66 -0.18 -20.76
N GLY A 193 8.36 0.96 -20.90
CA GLY A 193 8.69 1.58 -22.18
C GLY A 193 7.75 2.72 -22.62
N PHE A 194 6.77 3.12 -21.80
CA PHE A 194 5.93 4.27 -22.09
C PHE A 194 6.70 5.57 -21.87
N ARG A 195 6.56 6.52 -22.81
CA ARG A 195 7.23 7.84 -22.75
C ARG A 195 6.27 8.95 -22.34
N HIS A 196 5.02 8.86 -22.78
CA HIS A 196 3.99 9.84 -22.49
C HIS A 196 2.97 9.23 -21.53
N ILE A 197 3.04 9.64 -20.26
CA ILE A 197 2.28 9.00 -19.17
C ILE A 197 1.39 10.04 -18.52
N THR A 198 0.09 9.82 -18.60
CA THR A 198 -0.93 10.60 -17.89
C THR A 198 -1.56 9.73 -16.82
N ILE A 199 -1.52 10.18 -15.58
CA ILE A 199 -2.11 9.50 -14.43
C ILE A 199 -3.09 10.46 -13.77
N SER A 200 -4.27 9.96 -13.49
CA SER A 200 -5.30 10.65 -12.72
C SER A 200 -5.92 9.67 -11.72
N PHE A 201 -6.73 10.19 -10.81
CA PHE A 201 -7.43 9.37 -9.81
C PHE A 201 -8.93 9.56 -9.98
N GLU A 202 -9.69 8.52 -9.66
CA GLU A 202 -11.14 8.62 -9.57
C GLU A 202 -11.52 9.66 -8.51
N SER A 203 -12.54 10.48 -8.83
CA SER A 203 -13.16 11.35 -7.81
C SER A 203 -13.96 10.49 -6.84
N ARG A 204 -13.85 10.78 -5.55
CA ARG A 204 -14.73 10.19 -4.52
C ARG A 204 -16.15 10.68 -4.67
#